data_fcf61f3295e9c6fa20719803b3b8770a
#
_entry.id   fcf61f3295e9c6fa20719803b3b8770a
#
_cell.length_a   1.000
_cell.length_b   1.000
_cell.length_c   1.000
_cell.angle_alpha   90.00
_cell.angle_beta   90.00
_cell.angle_gamma   90.00
#
_symmetry.space_group_name_H-M   'P 1'
#
loop_
_entity.id
_entity.type
_entity.pdbx_description
1 polymer ?
#
loop_
_entity_poly.entity_id
_entity_poly.type
_entity_poly.pdbx_seq_one_letter_code
_entity_poly.pdbx_strand_id
1 'polypeptide(L)'
;MVVNTLATRLESHVRMLAENIGERNVYHPDALAEASAYIERVWLEQGYRVTPQTYEVEGIPCSNLEVTHAGIKHSEQILLIGAHYDSVSGSPGANDNGSGIAALLEIARLLKEVETDCTVRFVAFVNEEPPFFFRRQMGSMVYAREARKRNDDIRLMISLEMLGYYSERPGSQHYPPLFRFFYPDKANFIAFVSNLRSRRMLHRFSAAFRWHSKFPAEHVATFPWIPGVAWSDHLAFWRNGYRALMVTDTAFYRYPHYHAATDLPDELDYASMAAVTEGVAHAVASLARDGNETGPGAIGTYST
;
A
#
# COMPACT_ATOMS: atom_id res chain seq x y z
N MET A 1 26.95 -10.50 -13.32
CA MET A 1 26.28 -10.29 -12.02
C MET A 1 25.05 -9.43 -12.30
N VAL A 2 23.84 -9.98 -12.09
CA VAL A 2 22.61 -9.18 -12.16
C VAL A 2 22.68 -8.20 -11.01
N VAL A 3 22.67 -6.90 -11.29
CA VAL A 3 22.61 -5.87 -10.24
C VAL A 3 21.27 -6.02 -9.56
N ASN A 4 21.25 -6.41 -8.30
CA ASN A 4 20.01 -6.59 -7.51
C ASN A 4 19.44 -5.21 -7.14
N THR A 5 18.86 -4.52 -8.13
CA THR A 5 18.25 -3.20 -7.97
C THR A 5 16.88 -3.33 -7.29
N LEU A 6 16.36 -2.23 -6.77
CA LEU A 6 15.00 -2.20 -6.21
C LEU A 6 13.96 -2.65 -7.26
N ALA A 7 14.09 -2.20 -8.51
CA ALA A 7 13.21 -2.62 -9.61
C ALA A 7 13.23 -4.15 -9.83
N THR A 8 14.42 -4.76 -9.86
CA THR A 8 14.55 -6.22 -10.02
C THR A 8 13.93 -7.00 -8.84
N ARG A 9 14.04 -6.47 -7.63
CA ARG A 9 13.45 -7.09 -6.44
C ARG A 9 11.93 -7.00 -6.47
N LEU A 10 11.39 -5.84 -6.81
CA LEU A 10 9.95 -5.63 -6.99
C LEU A 10 9.39 -6.58 -8.06
N GLU A 11 10.06 -6.69 -9.21
CA GLU A 11 9.69 -7.64 -10.26
C GLU A 11 9.70 -9.09 -9.76
N SER A 12 10.72 -9.50 -9.00
CA SER A 12 10.78 -10.85 -8.43
C SER A 12 9.60 -11.12 -7.49
N HIS A 13 9.20 -10.17 -6.65
CA HIS A 13 8.04 -10.32 -5.76
C HIS A 13 6.74 -10.44 -6.55
N VAL A 14 6.53 -9.56 -7.54
CA VAL A 14 5.33 -9.59 -8.39
C VAL A 14 5.24 -10.89 -9.17
N ARG A 15 6.35 -11.36 -9.79
CA ARG A 15 6.36 -12.64 -10.53
C ARG A 15 6.09 -13.83 -9.60
N MET A 16 6.63 -13.84 -8.40
CA MET A 16 6.32 -14.89 -7.43
C MET A 16 4.82 -14.94 -7.13
N LEU A 17 4.19 -13.80 -6.85
CA LEU A 17 2.78 -13.75 -6.49
C LEU A 17 1.85 -14.01 -7.67
N ALA A 18 2.11 -13.44 -8.84
CA ALA A 18 1.17 -13.44 -9.95
C ALA A 18 1.47 -14.51 -11.02
N GLU A 19 2.74 -14.91 -11.19
CA GLU A 19 3.14 -15.89 -12.21
C GLU A 19 3.36 -17.29 -11.60
N ASN A 20 4.06 -17.40 -10.46
CA ASN A 20 4.34 -18.69 -9.83
C ASN A 20 3.16 -19.19 -8.99
N ILE A 21 2.55 -18.33 -8.16
CA ILE A 21 1.39 -18.67 -7.33
C ILE A 21 0.09 -18.47 -8.14
N GLY A 22 -0.07 -17.33 -8.80
CA GLY A 22 -1.21 -17.01 -9.63
C GLY A 22 -2.42 -16.48 -8.85
N GLU A 23 -3.63 -16.84 -9.29
CA GLU A 23 -4.90 -16.48 -8.62
C GLU A 23 -4.91 -17.02 -7.20
N ARG A 24 -5.13 -16.12 -6.23
CA ARG A 24 -4.96 -16.39 -4.80
C ARG A 24 -6.07 -15.75 -3.97
N ASN A 25 -7.11 -16.49 -3.74
CA ASN A 25 -8.30 -16.07 -2.99
C ASN A 25 -8.95 -17.29 -2.29
N VAL A 26 -10.07 -17.10 -1.63
CA VAL A 26 -10.77 -18.19 -0.90
C VAL A 26 -11.24 -19.31 -1.81
N TYR A 27 -11.38 -19.11 -3.10
CA TYR A 27 -11.71 -20.17 -4.07
C TYR A 27 -10.48 -20.97 -4.49
N HIS A 28 -9.27 -20.44 -4.20
CA HIS A 28 -7.97 -21.08 -4.40
C HIS A 28 -7.18 -21.06 -3.08
N PRO A 29 -7.66 -21.80 -2.04
CA PRO A 29 -7.13 -21.69 -0.68
C PRO A 29 -5.65 -22.10 -0.56
N ASP A 30 -5.18 -23.05 -1.38
CA ASP A 30 -3.78 -23.47 -1.40
C ASP A 30 -2.87 -22.33 -1.92
N ALA A 31 -3.26 -21.65 -3.00
CA ALA A 31 -2.55 -20.51 -3.53
C ALA A 31 -2.57 -19.31 -2.56
N LEU A 32 -3.70 -19.07 -1.89
CA LEU A 32 -3.82 -18.05 -0.86
C LEU A 32 -2.88 -18.33 0.33
N ALA A 33 -2.81 -19.58 0.77
CA ALA A 33 -1.89 -20.02 1.83
C ALA A 33 -0.43 -19.91 1.39
N GLU A 34 -0.10 -20.26 0.15
CA GLU A 34 1.25 -20.14 -0.41
C GLU A 34 1.70 -18.67 -0.49
N ALA A 35 0.81 -17.75 -0.89
CA ALA A 35 1.10 -16.32 -0.89
C ALA A 35 1.36 -15.79 0.53
N SER A 36 0.55 -16.20 1.52
CA SER A 36 0.76 -15.89 2.93
C SER A 36 2.13 -16.40 3.42
N ALA A 37 2.46 -17.66 3.13
CA ALA A 37 3.74 -18.26 3.50
C ALA A 37 4.95 -17.59 2.81
N TYR A 38 4.78 -17.16 1.57
CA TYR A 38 5.81 -16.41 0.85
C TYR A 38 6.11 -15.06 1.53
N ILE A 39 5.07 -14.27 1.85
CA ILE A 39 5.20 -12.98 2.52
C ILE A 39 5.87 -13.16 3.89
N GLU A 40 5.41 -14.14 4.68
CA GLU A 40 5.99 -14.46 5.98
C GLU A 40 7.48 -14.79 5.85
N ARG A 41 7.87 -15.66 4.92
CA ARG A 41 9.27 -16.04 4.69
C ARG A 41 10.13 -14.82 4.33
N VAL A 42 9.68 -13.93 3.43
CA VAL A 42 10.42 -12.73 3.05
C VAL A 42 10.66 -11.83 4.26
N TRP A 43 9.66 -11.60 5.10
CA TRP A 43 9.84 -10.79 6.30
C TRP A 43 10.74 -11.45 7.35
N LEU A 44 10.68 -12.78 7.51
CA LEU A 44 11.61 -13.53 8.38
C LEU A 44 13.05 -13.41 7.88
N GLU A 45 13.30 -13.52 6.56
CA GLU A 45 14.62 -13.33 5.94
C GLU A 45 15.15 -11.89 6.11
N GLN A 46 14.25 -10.90 6.16
CA GLN A 46 14.57 -9.50 6.50
C GLN A 46 14.81 -9.30 8.02
N GLY A 47 14.70 -10.34 8.84
CA GLY A 47 14.91 -10.28 10.30
C GLY A 47 13.75 -9.67 11.07
N TYR A 48 12.54 -9.66 10.52
CA TYR A 48 11.32 -9.31 11.24
C TYR A 48 10.74 -10.53 11.95
N ARG A 49 9.99 -10.28 13.02
CA ARG A 49 9.09 -11.27 13.62
C ARG A 49 7.69 -11.05 13.06
N VAL A 50 7.13 -12.06 12.40
CA VAL A 50 5.78 -12.01 11.87
C VAL A 50 4.75 -12.38 12.93
N THR A 51 3.67 -11.61 13.00
CA THR A 51 2.53 -11.84 13.89
C THR A 51 1.29 -12.05 13.04
N PRO A 52 0.78 -13.27 12.88
CA PRO A 52 -0.45 -13.52 12.13
C PRO A 52 -1.68 -13.13 12.95
N GLN A 53 -2.66 -12.52 12.29
CA GLN A 53 -4.02 -12.35 12.79
C GLN A 53 -4.94 -13.27 12.00
N THR A 54 -5.13 -14.48 12.50
CA THR A 54 -5.92 -15.53 11.83
C THR A 54 -7.40 -15.43 12.20
N TYR A 55 -8.26 -15.59 11.20
CA TYR A 55 -9.70 -15.71 11.33
C TYR A 55 -10.22 -16.65 10.24
N GLU A 56 -11.47 -17.08 10.35
CA GLU A 56 -12.07 -18.04 9.44
C GLU A 56 -13.12 -17.37 8.55
N VAL A 57 -13.12 -17.71 7.27
CA VAL A 57 -14.11 -17.29 6.30
C VAL A 57 -14.59 -18.53 5.54
N GLU A 58 -15.88 -18.87 5.69
CA GLU A 58 -16.50 -20.03 5.01
C GLU A 58 -15.74 -21.35 5.23
N GLY A 59 -15.17 -21.54 6.44
CA GLY A 59 -14.38 -22.72 6.79
C GLY A 59 -12.90 -22.67 6.35
N ILE A 60 -12.48 -21.57 5.70
CA ILE A 60 -11.11 -21.39 5.22
C ILE A 60 -10.35 -20.47 6.19
N PRO A 61 -9.20 -20.89 6.73
CA PRO A 61 -8.35 -20.02 7.55
C PRO A 61 -7.71 -18.94 6.69
N CYS A 62 -7.92 -17.68 7.10
CA CYS A 62 -7.37 -16.49 6.47
C CYS A 62 -6.54 -15.71 7.48
N SER A 63 -5.42 -15.13 7.08
CA SER A 63 -4.54 -14.42 8.01
C SER A 63 -4.10 -13.07 7.45
N ASN A 64 -4.32 -11.99 8.21
CA ASN A 64 -3.50 -10.81 8.04
C ASN A 64 -2.12 -11.08 8.67
N LEU A 65 -1.06 -10.63 8.01
CA LEU A 65 0.31 -10.78 8.51
C LEU A 65 0.86 -9.42 8.92
N GLU A 66 1.38 -9.30 10.12
CA GLU A 66 1.94 -8.05 10.64
C GLU A 66 3.41 -8.21 10.99
N VAL A 67 4.22 -7.19 10.64
CA VAL A 67 5.55 -6.98 11.21
C VAL A 67 5.68 -5.56 11.74
N THR A 68 6.50 -5.40 12.77
CA THR A 68 6.65 -4.13 13.49
C THR A 68 8.11 -3.68 13.47
N HIS A 69 8.31 -2.43 13.08
CA HIS A 69 9.53 -1.66 13.27
C HIS A 69 9.31 -0.70 14.44
N ALA A 70 9.90 -0.99 15.59
CA ALA A 70 9.64 -0.26 16.85
C ALA A 70 10.25 1.14 16.83
N GLY A 71 9.46 2.14 17.20
CA GLY A 71 9.93 3.50 17.42
C GLY A 71 10.70 3.65 18.74
N ILE A 72 11.64 4.61 18.78
CA ILE A 72 12.54 4.80 19.93
C ILE A 72 12.05 5.85 20.95
N LYS A 73 11.12 6.77 20.58
CA LYS A 73 10.64 7.85 21.47
C LYS A 73 9.16 7.74 21.79
N HIS A 74 8.35 7.48 20.77
CA HIS A 74 6.89 7.45 20.82
C HIS A 74 6.39 6.12 20.29
N SER A 75 6.84 5.02 20.90
CA SER A 75 6.55 3.66 20.44
C SER A 75 5.06 3.31 20.44
N GLU A 76 4.24 4.02 21.22
CA GLU A 76 2.79 3.90 21.26
C GLU A 76 2.11 4.51 20.02
N GLN A 77 2.74 5.50 19.36
CA GLN A 77 2.23 6.11 18.13
C GLN A 77 2.60 5.26 16.91
N ILE A 78 1.62 4.99 16.08
CA ILE A 78 1.78 4.03 14.98
C ILE A 78 1.52 4.71 13.64
N LEU A 79 2.47 4.58 12.72
CA LEU A 79 2.22 4.68 11.28
C LEU A 79 2.03 3.26 10.75
N LEU A 80 0.91 3.01 10.07
CA LEU A 80 0.60 1.70 9.50
C LEU A 80 0.65 1.78 7.98
N ILE A 81 1.38 0.87 7.36
CA ILE A 81 1.39 0.68 5.91
C ILE A 81 0.84 -0.71 5.62
N GLY A 82 -0.06 -0.82 4.65
CA GLY A 82 -0.62 -2.11 4.29
C GLY A 82 -0.98 -2.23 2.82
N ALA A 83 -1.09 -3.47 2.37
CA ALA A 83 -1.55 -3.85 1.05
C ALA A 83 -2.27 -5.20 1.15
N HIS A 84 -3.25 -5.46 0.32
CA HIS A 84 -3.86 -6.79 0.26
C HIS A 84 -3.06 -7.74 -0.63
N TYR A 85 -3.07 -9.03 -0.28
CA TYR A 85 -2.33 -10.04 -1.01
C TYR A 85 -3.20 -11.05 -1.79
N ASP A 86 -4.50 -11.02 -1.57
CA ASP A 86 -5.45 -11.75 -2.40
C ASP A 86 -5.62 -11.08 -3.77
N SER A 87 -6.15 -11.82 -4.73
CA SER A 87 -6.53 -11.33 -6.06
C SER A 87 -7.99 -11.66 -6.35
N VAL A 88 -8.63 -10.84 -7.18
CA VAL A 88 -9.99 -11.10 -7.64
C VAL A 88 -10.09 -12.41 -8.43
N SER A 89 -11.25 -13.06 -8.37
CA SER A 89 -11.48 -14.30 -9.11
C SER A 89 -11.25 -14.12 -10.62
N GLY A 90 -10.43 -15.02 -11.20
CA GLY A 90 -10.06 -15.01 -12.61
C GLY A 90 -8.88 -14.10 -12.97
N SER A 91 -8.22 -13.47 -11.98
CA SER A 91 -7.03 -12.63 -12.21
C SER A 91 -5.82 -13.16 -11.45
N PRO A 92 -4.64 -13.19 -12.06
CA PRO A 92 -3.39 -13.49 -11.34
C PRO A 92 -2.94 -12.32 -10.43
N GLY A 93 -3.49 -11.12 -10.62
CA GLY A 93 -3.30 -9.98 -9.71
C GLY A 93 -1.85 -9.50 -9.62
N ALA A 94 -1.22 -9.19 -10.76
CA ALA A 94 0.15 -8.68 -10.79
C ALA A 94 0.20 -7.22 -10.31
N ASN A 95 -0.65 -6.37 -10.89
CA ASN A 95 -0.81 -5.01 -10.42
C ASN A 95 -1.77 -4.94 -9.23
N ASP A 96 -2.86 -5.67 -9.29
CA ASP A 96 -3.93 -5.73 -8.29
C ASP A 96 -3.88 -7.04 -7.47
N ASN A 97 -3.21 -7.11 -6.34
CA ASN A 97 -2.37 -6.08 -5.74
C ASN A 97 -0.95 -6.64 -5.41
N GLY A 98 -0.42 -7.48 -6.32
CA GLY A 98 0.96 -7.98 -6.23
C GLY A 98 1.98 -6.84 -6.20
N SER A 99 1.71 -5.72 -6.90
CA SER A 99 2.54 -4.53 -6.90
C SER A 99 2.56 -3.84 -5.53
N GLY A 100 1.41 -3.73 -4.86
CA GLY A 100 1.29 -3.19 -3.52
C GLY A 100 2.03 -4.04 -2.48
N ILE A 101 1.92 -5.37 -2.54
CA ILE A 101 2.66 -6.29 -1.67
C ILE A 101 4.16 -6.21 -1.92
N ALA A 102 4.60 -6.21 -3.18
CA ALA A 102 6.02 -6.07 -3.52
C ALA A 102 6.60 -4.78 -2.93
N ALA A 103 5.89 -3.67 -3.07
CA ALA A 103 6.28 -2.39 -2.47
C ALA A 103 6.28 -2.46 -0.94
N LEU A 104 5.27 -3.07 -0.30
CA LEU A 104 5.19 -3.25 1.14
C LEU A 104 6.41 -4.00 1.71
N LEU A 105 6.79 -5.10 1.06
CA LEU A 105 7.97 -5.90 1.45
C LEU A 105 9.26 -5.09 1.33
N GLU A 106 9.42 -4.34 0.26
CA GLU A 106 10.64 -3.56 0.02
C GLU A 106 10.70 -2.28 0.88
N ILE A 107 9.56 -1.63 1.18
CA ILE A 107 9.52 -0.51 2.14
C ILE A 107 9.92 -1.01 3.54
N ALA A 108 9.43 -2.18 3.97
CA ALA A 108 9.83 -2.77 5.23
C ALA A 108 11.35 -3.01 5.27
N ARG A 109 11.93 -3.58 4.21
CA ARG A 109 13.38 -3.78 4.06
C ARG A 109 14.17 -2.47 4.12
N LEU A 110 13.73 -1.45 3.38
CA LEU A 110 14.39 -0.13 3.33
C LEU A 110 14.38 0.59 4.69
N LEU A 111 13.33 0.38 5.49
CA LEU A 111 13.19 1.00 6.81
C LEU A 111 13.85 0.20 7.93
N LYS A 112 14.34 -1.02 7.68
CA LYS A 112 14.85 -1.93 8.72
C LYS A 112 15.93 -1.31 9.60
N GLU A 113 16.88 -0.61 8.99
CA GLU A 113 18.01 0.01 9.69
C GLU A 113 17.82 1.52 9.92
N VAL A 114 16.61 2.05 9.67
CA VAL A 114 16.29 3.46 9.83
C VAL A 114 15.71 3.71 11.20
N GLU A 115 16.35 4.51 12.04
CA GLU A 115 15.76 4.91 13.32
C GLU A 115 14.53 5.79 13.11
N THR A 116 13.44 5.44 13.79
CA THR A 116 12.16 6.17 13.79
C THR A 116 11.74 6.53 15.19
N ASP A 117 11.10 7.68 15.37
CA ASP A 117 10.60 8.13 16.68
C ASP A 117 9.33 7.38 17.06
N CYS A 118 8.39 7.19 16.11
CA CYS A 118 7.19 6.38 16.30
C CYS A 118 7.30 5.01 15.59
N THR A 119 6.48 4.08 16.04
CA THR A 119 6.43 2.71 15.50
C THR A 119 5.87 2.72 14.08
N VAL A 120 6.48 1.93 13.19
CA VAL A 120 5.95 1.63 11.87
C VAL A 120 5.49 0.17 11.82
N ARG A 121 4.22 -0.05 11.51
CA ARG A 121 3.66 -1.40 11.27
C ARG A 121 3.44 -1.63 9.79
N PHE A 122 3.83 -2.81 9.32
CA PHE A 122 3.57 -3.28 7.96
C PHE A 122 2.57 -4.43 8.04
N VAL A 123 1.48 -4.35 7.26
CA VAL A 123 0.42 -5.37 7.32
C VAL A 123 0.04 -5.82 5.91
N ALA A 124 0.20 -7.11 5.63
CA ALA A 124 -0.38 -7.72 4.45
C ALA A 124 -1.80 -8.19 4.81
N PHE A 125 -2.81 -7.62 4.17
CA PHE A 125 -4.22 -7.93 4.39
C PHE A 125 -4.69 -9.05 3.47
N VAL A 126 -5.72 -9.77 3.89
CA VAL A 126 -6.37 -10.83 3.13
C VAL A 126 -7.84 -10.49 2.89
N ASN A 127 -8.43 -11.02 1.81
CA ASN A 127 -9.85 -10.86 1.50
C ASN A 127 -10.29 -9.38 1.32
N GLU A 128 -9.50 -8.61 0.61
CA GLU A 128 -9.90 -7.27 0.18
C GLU A 128 -10.94 -7.36 -0.93
N GLU A 129 -10.74 -8.29 -1.85
CA GLU A 129 -11.47 -8.45 -3.10
C GLU A 129 -12.91 -8.99 -2.92
N PRO A 130 -13.80 -8.79 -3.91
CA PRO A 130 -15.10 -9.47 -3.90
C PRO A 130 -14.97 -11.00 -3.70
N PRO A 131 -15.85 -11.60 -2.91
CA PRO A 131 -17.11 -11.06 -2.36
C PRO A 131 -16.97 -10.33 -1.02
N PHE A 132 -15.77 -10.16 -0.47
CA PHE A 132 -15.55 -9.65 0.89
C PHE A 132 -15.38 -8.14 0.94
N PHE A 133 -15.16 -7.49 -0.19
CA PHE A 133 -15.06 -6.05 -0.31
C PHE A 133 -16.19 -5.33 0.42
N PHE A 134 -15.88 -4.33 1.24
CA PHE A 134 -16.79 -3.62 2.14
C PHE A 134 -17.41 -4.44 3.27
N ARG A 135 -17.18 -5.75 3.34
CA ARG A 135 -17.80 -6.63 4.35
C ARG A 135 -16.96 -6.76 5.60
N ARG A 136 -17.55 -7.36 6.65
CA ARG A 136 -16.86 -7.54 7.94
C ARG A 136 -15.71 -8.53 7.89
N GLN A 137 -15.70 -9.42 6.90
CA GLN A 137 -14.68 -10.43 6.65
C GLN A 137 -13.48 -9.92 5.85
N MET A 138 -13.54 -8.73 5.26
CA MET A 138 -12.39 -8.05 4.66
C MET A 138 -11.28 -7.91 5.71
N GLY A 139 -10.05 -8.35 5.40
CA GLY A 139 -8.96 -8.44 6.37
C GLY A 139 -8.64 -7.13 7.06
N SER A 140 -8.58 -6.05 6.31
CA SER A 140 -8.38 -4.71 6.89
C SER A 140 -9.53 -4.28 7.82
N MET A 141 -10.78 -4.71 7.56
CA MET A 141 -11.90 -4.47 8.48
C MET A 141 -11.74 -5.26 9.78
N VAL A 142 -11.28 -6.52 9.70
CA VAL A 142 -10.96 -7.33 10.87
C VAL A 142 -9.85 -6.66 11.67
N TYR A 143 -8.77 -6.26 10.99
CA TYR A 143 -7.62 -5.64 11.62
C TYR A 143 -7.97 -4.30 12.30
N ALA A 144 -8.60 -3.37 11.57
CA ALA A 144 -8.93 -2.04 12.08
C ALA A 144 -9.88 -2.07 13.28
N ARG A 145 -10.83 -3.02 13.30
CA ARG A 145 -11.74 -3.23 14.42
C ARG A 145 -11.01 -3.74 15.67
N GLU A 146 -10.10 -4.70 15.50
CA GLU A 146 -9.29 -5.21 16.63
C GLU A 146 -8.28 -4.17 17.12
N ALA A 147 -7.66 -3.41 16.23
CA ALA A 147 -6.81 -2.27 16.59
C ALA A 147 -7.58 -1.24 17.44
N ARG A 148 -8.85 -0.99 17.09
CA ARG A 148 -9.70 -0.09 17.90
C ARG A 148 -10.00 -0.66 19.28
N LYS A 149 -10.24 -1.95 19.40
CA LYS A 149 -10.44 -2.62 20.70
C LYS A 149 -9.19 -2.57 21.58
N ARG A 150 -8.00 -2.68 20.99
CA ARG A 150 -6.72 -2.54 21.70
C ARG A 150 -6.38 -1.11 22.05
N ASN A 151 -7.15 -0.11 21.55
CA ASN A 151 -6.85 1.31 21.63
C ASN A 151 -5.51 1.70 20.99
N ASP A 152 -5.12 1.03 19.89
CA ASP A 152 -3.91 1.35 19.15
C ASP A 152 -3.96 2.81 18.66
N ASP A 153 -2.92 3.61 18.93
CA ASP A 153 -2.80 5.01 18.47
C ASP A 153 -2.28 5.07 17.03
N ILE A 154 -3.09 4.59 16.08
CA ILE A 154 -2.76 4.68 14.65
C ILE A 154 -2.96 6.11 14.17
N ARG A 155 -1.86 6.83 14.00
CA ARG A 155 -1.81 8.25 13.57
C ARG A 155 -2.18 8.41 12.09
N LEU A 156 -1.74 7.45 11.28
CA LEU A 156 -2.04 7.38 9.86
C LEU A 156 -1.93 5.92 9.39
N MET A 157 -2.90 5.48 8.59
CA MET A 157 -2.78 4.27 7.77
C MET A 157 -2.57 4.65 6.30
N ILE A 158 -1.65 3.97 5.63
CA ILE A 158 -1.30 4.14 4.23
C ILE A 158 -1.60 2.82 3.53
N SER A 159 -2.60 2.82 2.63
CA SER A 159 -2.90 1.69 1.76
C SER A 159 -2.08 1.79 0.49
N LEU A 160 -1.36 0.75 0.14
CA LEU A 160 -0.69 0.61 -1.15
C LEU A 160 -1.61 -0.18 -2.09
N GLU A 161 -2.07 0.47 -3.16
CA GLU A 161 -3.11 -0.05 -4.03
C GLU A 161 -2.75 0.15 -5.49
N MET A 162 -2.29 -0.92 -6.17
CA MET A 162 -1.86 -0.86 -7.56
C MET A 162 -0.80 0.24 -7.79
N LEU A 163 0.44 -0.14 -7.97
CA LEU A 163 1.58 0.79 -8.06
C LEU A 163 2.40 0.61 -9.34
N GLY A 164 1.95 -0.25 -10.27
CA GLY A 164 2.83 -0.77 -11.32
C GLY A 164 2.59 -0.18 -12.71
N TYR A 165 1.48 0.51 -13.02
CA TYR A 165 1.16 0.90 -14.38
C TYR A 165 1.32 2.40 -14.64
N TYR A 166 2.15 2.74 -15.65
CA TYR A 166 2.41 4.13 -16.06
C TYR A 166 2.44 4.26 -17.59
N SER A 167 2.09 5.45 -18.12
CA SER A 167 2.06 5.72 -19.56
C SER A 167 2.26 7.19 -19.85
N GLU A 168 3.17 7.51 -20.76
CA GLU A 168 3.39 8.87 -21.30
C GLU A 168 2.42 9.24 -22.42
N ARG A 169 1.53 8.34 -22.82
CA ARG A 169 0.58 8.57 -23.92
C ARG A 169 -0.47 9.59 -23.49
N PRO A 170 -0.71 10.67 -24.29
CA PRO A 170 -1.82 11.59 -24.04
C PRO A 170 -3.17 10.86 -24.00
N GLY A 171 -4.04 11.26 -23.08
CA GLY A 171 -5.35 10.64 -22.89
C GLY A 171 -5.33 9.25 -22.25
N SER A 172 -4.19 8.80 -21.71
CA SER A 172 -4.07 7.52 -21.01
C SER A 172 -4.64 7.54 -19.58
N GLN A 173 -4.91 8.72 -19.03
CA GLN A 173 -5.51 8.88 -17.71
C GLN A 173 -6.97 9.32 -17.82
N HIS A 174 -7.86 8.58 -17.17
CA HIS A 174 -9.26 8.92 -17.01
C HIS A 174 -9.56 9.35 -15.58
N TYR A 175 -10.72 9.96 -15.37
CA TYR A 175 -11.15 10.52 -14.09
C TYR A 175 -12.66 10.47 -13.89
N PRO A 176 -13.13 10.55 -12.64
CA PRO A 176 -14.51 10.94 -12.36
C PRO A 176 -14.85 12.30 -13.02
N PRO A 177 -16.14 12.58 -13.31
CA PRO A 177 -16.54 13.86 -13.89
C PRO A 177 -15.93 15.05 -13.15
N LEU A 178 -15.52 16.08 -13.88
CA LEU A 178 -14.88 17.33 -13.43
C LEU A 178 -13.40 17.23 -13.04
N PHE A 179 -12.89 16.10 -12.56
CA PHE A 179 -11.49 15.96 -12.14
C PHE A 179 -10.50 16.19 -13.28
N ARG A 180 -10.84 15.80 -14.51
CA ARG A 180 -10.03 16.01 -15.72
C ARG A 180 -9.62 17.45 -15.99
N PHE A 181 -10.30 18.42 -15.39
CA PHE A 181 -9.96 19.84 -15.54
C PHE A 181 -8.85 20.32 -14.59
N PHE A 182 -8.49 19.50 -13.62
CA PHE A 182 -7.55 19.85 -12.55
C PHE A 182 -6.31 18.96 -12.51
N TYR A 183 -6.33 17.81 -13.22
CA TYR A 183 -5.27 16.80 -13.16
C TYR A 183 -4.76 16.43 -14.55
N PRO A 184 -3.49 15.90 -14.68
CA PRO A 184 -2.88 15.53 -15.96
C PRO A 184 -3.70 14.50 -16.75
N ASP A 185 -3.62 14.54 -18.08
CA ASP A 185 -4.25 13.57 -18.97
C ASP A 185 -3.39 12.35 -19.30
N LYS A 186 -2.14 12.33 -18.80
CA LYS A 186 -1.20 11.22 -18.93
C LYS A 186 -1.13 10.43 -17.64
N ALA A 187 -1.04 9.11 -17.77
CA ALA A 187 -0.91 8.18 -16.65
C ALA A 187 0.53 8.06 -16.14
N ASN A 188 1.25 9.14 -15.96
CA ASN A 188 2.68 9.18 -15.61
C ASN A 188 2.97 9.72 -14.21
N PHE A 189 2.03 9.61 -13.27
CA PHE A 189 2.14 10.06 -11.89
C PHE A 189 1.61 9.01 -10.91
N ILE A 190 1.98 9.13 -9.64
CA ILE A 190 1.35 8.43 -8.53
C ILE A 190 0.31 9.33 -7.86
N ALA A 191 -0.81 8.76 -7.44
CA ALA A 191 -1.88 9.50 -6.76
C ALA A 191 -1.91 9.17 -5.26
N PHE A 192 -2.12 10.21 -4.43
CA PHE A 192 -2.43 10.08 -3.01
C PHE A 192 -3.86 10.52 -2.78
N VAL A 193 -4.69 9.61 -2.29
CA VAL A 193 -6.14 9.83 -2.16
C VAL A 193 -6.57 9.72 -0.70
N SER A 194 -7.36 10.67 -0.21
CA SER A 194 -7.90 10.59 1.15
C SER A 194 -9.29 11.21 1.27
N ASN A 195 -9.94 10.99 2.41
CA ASN A 195 -11.12 11.74 2.80
C ASN A 195 -10.73 13.11 3.41
N LEU A 196 -11.73 14.01 3.55
CA LEU A 196 -11.50 15.35 4.08
C LEU A 196 -10.95 15.36 5.52
N ARG A 197 -11.27 14.35 6.35
CA ARG A 197 -10.76 14.22 7.71
C ARG A 197 -9.26 13.93 7.74
N SER A 198 -8.75 13.23 6.73
CA SER A 198 -7.34 12.84 6.62
C SER A 198 -6.49 13.85 5.86
N ARG A 199 -7.08 14.93 5.31
CA ARG A 199 -6.41 15.87 4.39
C ARG A 199 -5.10 16.44 4.93
N ARG A 200 -5.02 16.73 6.25
CA ARG A 200 -3.79 17.27 6.85
C ARG A 200 -2.63 16.28 6.73
N MET A 201 -2.91 14.99 7.02
CA MET A 201 -1.90 13.93 6.90
C MET A 201 -1.56 13.65 5.44
N LEU A 202 -2.54 13.72 4.54
CA LEU A 202 -2.31 13.64 3.10
C LEU A 202 -1.33 14.72 2.62
N HIS A 203 -1.54 15.98 3.00
CA HIS A 203 -0.63 17.06 2.61
C HIS A 203 0.78 16.87 3.19
N ARG A 204 0.91 16.42 4.45
CA ARG A 204 2.21 16.11 5.05
C ARG A 204 2.90 14.98 4.30
N PHE A 205 2.20 13.89 4.02
CA PHE A 205 2.72 12.75 3.25
C PHE A 205 3.15 13.17 1.84
N SER A 206 2.29 13.91 1.12
CA SER A 206 2.59 14.41 -0.22
C SER A 206 3.79 15.35 -0.24
N ALA A 207 3.92 16.23 0.74
CA ALA A 207 5.08 17.12 0.86
C ALA A 207 6.37 16.34 1.12
N ALA A 208 6.34 15.36 2.05
CA ALA A 208 7.48 14.49 2.33
C ALA A 208 7.88 13.66 1.10
N PHE A 209 6.92 13.08 0.38
CA PHE A 209 7.19 12.37 -0.87
C PHE A 209 7.89 13.26 -1.90
N ARG A 210 7.32 14.43 -2.19
CA ARG A 210 7.88 15.39 -3.18
C ARG A 210 9.25 15.96 -2.78
N TRP A 211 9.57 15.98 -1.50
CA TRP A 211 10.88 16.38 -1.01
C TRP A 211 11.96 15.36 -1.37
N HIS A 212 11.64 14.08 -1.30
CA HIS A 212 12.58 12.99 -1.49
C HIS A 212 12.55 12.37 -2.90
N SER A 213 11.44 12.54 -3.63
CA SER A 213 11.24 11.94 -4.95
C SER A 213 10.93 13.00 -6.00
N LYS A 214 11.54 12.83 -7.18
CA LYS A 214 11.21 13.63 -8.38
C LYS A 214 10.09 12.99 -9.21
N PHE A 215 9.61 11.81 -8.82
CA PHE A 215 8.52 11.16 -9.53
C PHE A 215 7.25 12.00 -9.42
N PRO A 216 6.52 12.23 -10.55
CA PRO A 216 5.30 13.02 -10.54
C PRO A 216 4.26 12.45 -9.57
N ALA A 217 3.69 13.32 -8.73
CA ALA A 217 2.72 12.90 -7.74
C ALA A 217 1.56 13.90 -7.65
N GLU A 218 0.34 13.37 -7.69
CA GLU A 218 -0.89 14.12 -7.50
C GLU A 218 -1.57 13.73 -6.18
N HIS A 219 -2.38 14.62 -5.62
CA HIS A 219 -3.11 14.28 -4.40
C HIS A 219 -4.49 14.93 -4.36
N VAL A 220 -5.43 14.21 -3.74
CA VAL A 220 -6.80 14.68 -3.54
C VAL A 220 -7.36 14.24 -2.21
N ALA A 221 -7.93 15.19 -1.47
CA ALA A 221 -8.81 14.90 -0.33
C ALA A 221 -10.26 15.21 -0.75
N THR A 222 -11.10 14.18 -0.82
CA THR A 222 -12.45 14.32 -1.37
C THR A 222 -13.46 13.40 -0.66
N PHE A 223 -14.63 13.26 -1.23
CA PHE A 223 -15.73 12.52 -0.62
C PHE A 223 -15.63 11.01 -0.91
N PRO A 224 -15.83 10.13 0.09
CA PRO A 224 -15.72 8.68 -0.05
C PRO A 224 -16.70 8.03 -1.07
N TRP A 225 -17.79 8.69 -1.40
CA TRP A 225 -18.77 8.17 -2.37
C TRP A 225 -18.39 8.37 -3.85
N ILE A 226 -17.32 9.13 -4.13
CA ILE A 226 -16.78 9.25 -5.48
C ILE A 226 -16.16 7.89 -5.85
N PRO A 227 -16.49 7.29 -7.00
CA PRO A 227 -15.96 6.00 -7.40
C PRO A 227 -14.43 5.94 -7.33
N GLY A 228 -13.91 4.86 -6.78
CA GLY A 228 -12.46 4.64 -6.58
C GLY A 228 -11.89 5.26 -5.31
N VAL A 229 -12.49 6.33 -4.75
CA VAL A 229 -11.90 7.05 -3.59
C VAL A 229 -11.86 6.22 -2.31
N ALA A 230 -12.81 5.31 -2.13
CA ALA A 230 -12.91 4.46 -0.95
C ALA A 230 -12.73 2.97 -1.29
N TRP A 231 -12.07 2.66 -2.42
CA TRP A 231 -11.97 1.29 -2.93
C TRP A 231 -10.57 0.72 -2.67
N SER A 232 -10.26 0.49 -1.41
CA SER A 232 -9.13 -0.28 -0.89
C SER A 232 -9.17 -0.33 0.65
N ASP A 233 -8.17 -0.94 1.26
CA ASP A 233 -8.00 -1.20 2.70
C ASP A 233 -8.13 0.04 3.61
N HIS A 234 -7.75 1.23 3.14
CA HIS A 234 -7.85 2.49 3.90
C HIS A 234 -9.29 2.82 4.34
N LEU A 235 -10.31 2.34 3.61
CA LEU A 235 -11.71 2.50 3.99
C LEU A 235 -12.02 1.86 5.35
N ALA A 236 -11.44 0.69 5.62
CA ALA A 236 -11.63 -0.01 6.89
C ALA A 236 -11.20 0.87 8.07
N PHE A 237 -10.10 1.60 7.91
CA PHE A 237 -9.59 2.51 8.92
C PHE A 237 -10.45 3.77 9.06
N TRP A 238 -10.96 4.33 7.96
CA TRP A 238 -11.94 5.43 8.04
C TRP A 238 -13.19 5.05 8.81
N ARG A 239 -13.74 3.84 8.55
CA ARG A 239 -14.93 3.33 9.25
C ARG A 239 -14.71 3.08 10.73
N ASN A 240 -13.47 2.80 11.13
CA ASN A 240 -13.06 2.63 12.52
C ASN A 240 -12.49 3.91 13.16
N GLY A 241 -12.65 5.09 12.50
CA GLY A 241 -12.32 6.38 13.06
C GLY A 241 -10.85 6.75 13.02
N TYR A 242 -10.02 6.04 12.27
CA TYR A 242 -8.64 6.38 12.01
C TYR A 242 -8.47 7.32 10.80
N ARG A 243 -7.34 8.02 10.72
CA ARG A 243 -6.93 8.72 9.51
C ARG A 243 -6.25 7.72 8.57
N ALA A 244 -6.59 7.76 7.29
CA ALA A 244 -5.94 6.93 6.30
C ALA A 244 -5.86 7.62 4.94
N LEU A 245 -4.93 7.20 4.11
CA LEU A 245 -4.81 7.56 2.70
C LEU A 245 -4.48 6.31 1.87
N MET A 246 -4.71 6.41 0.58
CA MET A 246 -4.34 5.42 -0.42
C MET A 246 -3.26 6.00 -1.32
N VAL A 247 -2.23 5.22 -1.61
CA VAL A 247 -1.22 5.45 -2.65
C VAL A 247 -1.57 4.55 -3.82
N THR A 248 -1.83 5.11 -5.01
CA THR A 248 -2.33 4.32 -6.13
C THR A 248 -1.90 4.87 -7.49
N ASP A 249 -1.73 4.00 -8.45
CA ASP A 249 -1.61 4.36 -9.86
C ASP A 249 -2.98 4.73 -10.49
N THR A 250 -4.04 4.77 -9.69
CA THR A 250 -5.44 5.07 -10.06
C THR A 250 -6.24 3.91 -10.69
N ALA A 251 -5.71 2.68 -10.66
CA ALA A 251 -6.43 1.46 -11.00
C ALA A 251 -7.22 1.55 -12.33
N PHE A 252 -8.50 1.22 -12.32
CA PHE A 252 -9.38 1.19 -13.49
C PHE A 252 -9.51 2.54 -14.25
N TYR A 253 -9.00 3.65 -13.68
CA TYR A 253 -8.93 4.93 -14.40
C TYR A 253 -7.76 5.01 -15.40
N ARG A 254 -6.83 4.04 -15.39
CA ARG A 254 -5.72 3.99 -16.36
C ARG A 254 -5.34 2.59 -16.81
N TYR A 255 -5.49 1.59 -15.95
CA TYR A 255 -5.00 0.24 -16.18
C TYR A 255 -6.02 -0.61 -16.96
N PRO A 256 -5.71 -1.05 -18.20
CA PRO A 256 -6.66 -1.76 -19.03
C PRO A 256 -6.89 -3.22 -18.61
N HIS A 257 -6.02 -3.77 -17.75
CA HIS A 257 -6.06 -5.15 -17.29
C HIS A 257 -6.65 -5.32 -15.89
N TYR A 258 -7.28 -4.23 -15.35
CA TYR A 258 -7.91 -4.24 -14.03
C TYR A 258 -8.96 -5.35 -13.92
N HIS A 259 -8.83 -6.21 -12.89
CA HIS A 259 -9.70 -7.37 -12.65
C HIS A 259 -9.78 -8.36 -13.82
N ALA A 260 -8.73 -8.49 -14.60
CA ALA A 260 -8.70 -9.34 -15.80
C ALA A 260 -7.63 -10.43 -15.70
N ALA A 261 -7.83 -11.53 -16.44
CA ALA A 261 -6.83 -12.60 -16.57
C ALA A 261 -5.51 -12.14 -17.22
N THR A 262 -5.50 -10.94 -17.77
CA THR A 262 -4.34 -10.29 -18.40
C THR A 262 -3.61 -9.33 -17.45
N ASP A 263 -3.94 -9.29 -16.15
CA ASP A 263 -3.15 -8.59 -15.13
C ASP A 263 -1.88 -9.38 -14.82
N LEU A 264 -0.89 -9.24 -15.70
CA LEU A 264 0.34 -10.03 -15.74
C LEU A 264 1.57 -9.20 -15.39
N PRO A 265 2.66 -9.81 -14.86
CA PRO A 265 3.87 -9.11 -14.48
C PRO A 265 4.53 -8.28 -15.59
N ASP A 266 4.42 -8.73 -16.87
CA ASP A 266 5.03 -8.04 -18.01
C ASP A 266 4.32 -6.73 -18.40
N GLU A 267 3.14 -6.44 -17.83
CA GLU A 267 2.39 -5.20 -18.05
C GLU A 267 2.86 -4.04 -17.16
N LEU A 268 3.80 -4.30 -16.22
CA LEU A 268 4.18 -3.33 -15.20
C LEU A 268 5.50 -2.61 -15.52
N ASP A 269 5.57 -1.32 -15.16
CA ASP A 269 6.79 -0.49 -15.22
C ASP A 269 7.51 -0.53 -13.86
N TYR A 270 8.42 -1.48 -13.70
CA TYR A 270 9.18 -1.67 -12.47
C TYR A 270 10.16 -0.53 -12.16
N ALA A 271 10.58 0.23 -13.16
CA ALA A 271 11.44 1.40 -12.92
C ALA A 271 10.67 2.53 -12.25
N SER A 272 9.48 2.84 -12.75
CA SER A 272 8.56 3.79 -12.12
C SER A 272 8.08 3.31 -10.76
N MET A 273 7.74 2.02 -10.63
CA MET A 273 7.34 1.39 -9.38
C MET A 273 8.44 1.49 -8.32
N ALA A 274 9.71 1.31 -8.70
CA ALA A 274 10.85 1.46 -7.80
C ALA A 274 11.00 2.90 -7.30
N ALA A 275 10.89 3.90 -8.20
CA ALA A 275 10.96 5.30 -7.82
C ALA A 275 9.83 5.72 -6.86
N VAL A 276 8.63 5.18 -7.08
CA VAL A 276 7.48 5.39 -6.18
C VAL A 276 7.71 4.70 -4.83
N THR A 277 8.14 3.44 -4.83
CA THR A 277 8.39 2.67 -3.60
C THR A 277 9.45 3.35 -2.72
N GLU A 278 10.54 3.80 -3.32
CA GLU A 278 11.59 4.55 -2.61
C GLU A 278 11.08 5.88 -2.07
N GLY A 279 10.30 6.63 -2.86
CA GLY A 279 9.69 7.89 -2.43
C GLY A 279 8.70 7.69 -1.27
N VAL A 280 7.91 6.62 -1.29
CA VAL A 280 7.01 6.24 -0.18
C VAL A 280 7.80 5.87 1.06
N ALA A 281 8.88 5.06 0.94
CA ALA A 281 9.73 4.69 2.07
C ALA A 281 10.32 5.93 2.77
N HIS A 282 10.84 6.88 2.00
CA HIS A 282 11.36 8.15 2.52
C HIS A 282 10.26 9.02 3.16
N ALA A 283 9.07 9.09 2.57
CA ALA A 283 7.95 9.84 3.14
C ALA A 283 7.51 9.23 4.49
N VAL A 284 7.44 7.92 4.58
CA VAL A 284 7.14 7.19 5.83
C VAL A 284 8.22 7.45 6.88
N ALA A 285 9.51 7.31 6.52
CA ALA A 285 10.63 7.58 7.43
C ALA A 285 10.58 9.01 7.98
N SER A 286 10.27 9.99 7.10
CA SER A 286 10.14 11.40 7.50
C SER A 286 8.98 11.59 8.50
N LEU A 287 7.80 11.05 8.21
CA LEU A 287 6.65 11.15 9.10
C LEU A 287 6.88 10.40 10.43
N ALA A 288 7.61 9.30 10.40
CA ALA A 288 7.91 8.51 11.59
C ALA A 288 8.94 9.17 12.53
N ARG A 289 9.76 10.08 12.02
CA ARG A 289 10.70 10.90 12.83
C ARG A 289 10.05 12.17 13.41
N ASP A 290 9.01 12.70 12.74
CA ASP A 290 8.30 13.92 13.13
C ASP A 290 7.17 13.63 14.14
N GLY A 291 7.43 13.01 15.26
CA GLY A 291 6.45 12.63 16.29
C GLY A 291 5.49 13.73 16.80
N ASN A 292 5.60 14.98 16.30
CA ASN A 292 4.77 16.11 16.68
C ASN A 292 3.80 16.57 15.60
N GLU A 293 2.55 16.82 15.98
CA GLU A 293 1.48 17.44 15.15
C GLU A 293 1.74 18.93 14.79
N THR A 294 2.84 19.51 15.21
CA THR A 294 3.18 20.92 14.98
C THR A 294 4.01 21.10 13.72
N GLY A 295 3.45 21.75 12.71
CA GLY A 295 3.96 22.38 11.52
C GLY A 295 5.33 22.01 10.91
N PRO A 296 5.72 22.51 9.74
CA PRO A 296 7.01 22.22 9.15
C PRO A 296 8.11 22.81 10.04
N GLY A 297 8.61 21.99 10.96
CA GLY A 297 9.79 22.29 11.76
C GLY A 297 11.02 22.17 10.87
N ALA A 298 11.91 23.14 10.97
CA ALA A 298 13.13 23.33 10.22
C ALA A 298 13.89 22.01 9.96
N ILE A 299 13.99 21.65 8.68
CA ILE A 299 14.81 20.54 8.20
C ILE A 299 16.25 21.02 8.30
N GLY A 300 17.01 20.45 9.23
CA GLY A 300 18.45 20.66 9.30
C GLY A 300 19.09 20.32 7.96
N THR A 301 19.84 21.27 7.41
CA THR A 301 20.69 21.11 6.23
C THR A 301 21.71 20.02 6.50
N TYR A 302 21.61 18.89 5.79
CA TYR A 302 22.68 17.93 5.74
C TYR A 302 23.76 18.48 4.77
N SER A 303 24.93 18.83 5.32
CA SER A 303 26.15 19.07 4.54
C SER A 303 26.65 17.75 3.95
N THR A 304 27.01 17.83 2.67
CA THR A 304 27.63 16.87 1.77
C THR A 304 28.69 15.97 2.42
#